data_5a605f84b2ae99df33735d2ef3ca7b93
#
_entry.id   5a605f84b2ae99df33735d2ef3ca7b93
#
_cell.length_a   1.000
_cell.length_b   1.000
_cell.length_c   1.000
_cell.angle_alpha   90.00
_cell.angle_beta   90.00
_cell.angle_gamma   90.00
#
_symmetry.space_group_name_H-M   'P 1'
#
loop_
_entity.id
_entity.type
_entity.pdbx_description
1 polymer ?
#
loop_
_entity_poly.entity_id
_entity_poly.type
_entity_poly.pdbx_seq_one_letter_code
_entity_poly.pdbx_strand_id
1 'polypeptide(L)'
;MAGRDRVMAKLVKVWFGLLIASGAMGVVADEQGRLVAARSLDWRVINDNVMGGRSLGDITRAGEFLSFSGSLNTNGGGFASIRVPARTVLEDEAAGVRLRVRGDGRYYTFRLRPKNSRISYWSQFATKDGEWLEVALPFTSFWPNWRGRRLNAPVITAAQVAELGLMINDGIDGAFALEVDWITTY
;
A
#
# COMPACT_ATOMS: atom_id res chain seq x y z
N MET A 1 -41.40 -77.98 -33.06
CA MET A 1 -41.91 -77.19 -34.19
C MET A 1 -42.03 -75.75 -33.66
N ALA A 2 -41.11 -74.97 -33.90
CA ALA A 2 -40.97 -73.79 -34.70
C ALA A 2 -41.99 -72.67 -34.40
N GLY A 3 -41.58 -71.57 -33.87
CA GLY A 3 -42.31 -70.32 -33.79
C GLY A 3 -41.42 -69.22 -33.28
N ARG A 4 -40.70 -68.59 -34.22
CA ARG A 4 -39.81 -67.43 -33.93
C ARG A 4 -40.72 -66.17 -34.06
N ASP A 5 -40.91 -65.43 -32.99
CA ASP A 5 -41.42 -64.08 -33.07
C ASP A 5 -40.36 -63.07 -32.72
N ARG A 6 -39.97 -62.32 -33.76
CA ARG A 6 -39.10 -61.16 -33.70
C ARG A 6 -39.84 -59.97 -33.15
N VAL A 7 -39.52 -59.50 -31.98
CA VAL A 7 -39.96 -58.19 -31.49
C VAL A 7 -38.89 -57.17 -31.86
N MET A 8 -39.26 -56.27 -32.75
CA MET A 8 -38.47 -55.12 -33.19
C MET A 8 -38.45 -54.07 -32.05
N ALA A 9 -37.31 -53.86 -31.42
CA ALA A 9 -37.10 -52.76 -30.52
C ALA A 9 -36.85 -51.47 -31.27
N LYS A 10 -37.75 -50.50 -31.16
CA LYS A 10 -37.58 -49.13 -31.67
C LYS A 10 -36.57 -48.38 -30.79
N LEU A 11 -35.38 -48.08 -31.36
CA LEU A 11 -34.44 -47.14 -30.74
C LEU A 11 -34.99 -45.71 -30.79
N VAL A 12 -35.38 -45.19 -29.64
CA VAL A 12 -35.63 -43.76 -29.46
C VAL A 12 -34.28 -43.08 -29.21
N LYS A 13 -33.81 -42.33 -30.21
CA LYS A 13 -32.62 -41.47 -30.03
C LYS A 13 -33.03 -40.23 -29.22
N VAL A 14 -32.68 -40.22 -27.96
CA VAL A 14 -32.78 -39.01 -27.11
C VAL A 14 -31.55 -38.15 -27.42
N TRP A 15 -31.78 -37.03 -28.07
CA TRP A 15 -30.76 -36.00 -28.22
C TRP A 15 -30.62 -35.22 -26.90
N PHE A 16 -29.58 -35.48 -26.17
CA PHE A 16 -29.15 -34.59 -25.09
C PHE A 16 -28.48 -33.37 -25.71
N GLY A 17 -29.20 -32.28 -25.78
CA GLY A 17 -28.66 -31.00 -26.12
C GLY A 17 -27.73 -30.50 -24.99
N LEU A 18 -26.42 -30.58 -25.20
CA LEU A 18 -25.44 -29.98 -24.31
C LEU A 18 -25.50 -28.46 -24.49
N LEU A 19 -26.22 -27.78 -23.60
CA LEU A 19 -26.14 -26.31 -23.47
C LEU A 19 -24.79 -25.96 -22.84
N ILE A 20 -23.82 -25.61 -23.67
CA ILE A 20 -22.58 -24.99 -23.22
C ILE A 20 -22.93 -23.55 -22.85
N ALA A 21 -23.21 -23.31 -21.58
CA ALA A 21 -23.24 -21.96 -21.03
C ALA A 21 -21.80 -21.43 -21.07
N SER A 22 -21.51 -20.65 -22.11
CA SER A 22 -20.29 -19.82 -22.18
C SER A 22 -20.40 -18.75 -21.09
N GLY A 23 -20.01 -19.11 -19.86
CA GLY A 23 -19.73 -18.14 -18.82
C GLY A 23 -18.52 -17.33 -19.26
N ALA A 24 -18.75 -16.10 -19.69
CA ALA A 24 -17.70 -15.12 -19.79
C ALA A 24 -17.11 -14.97 -18.39
N MET A 25 -16.01 -15.68 -18.11
CA MET A 25 -15.11 -15.34 -17.01
C MET A 25 -14.56 -13.96 -17.38
N GLY A 26 -15.19 -12.93 -16.78
CA GLY A 26 -14.59 -11.61 -16.75
C GLY A 26 -13.20 -11.77 -16.15
N VAL A 27 -12.18 -11.69 -16.98
CA VAL A 27 -10.82 -11.47 -16.55
C VAL A 27 -10.88 -10.13 -15.82
N VAL A 28 -10.95 -10.16 -14.49
CA VAL A 28 -10.63 -9.01 -13.67
C VAL A 28 -9.15 -8.81 -13.92
N ALA A 29 -8.81 -7.89 -14.83
CA ALA A 29 -7.46 -7.40 -14.94
C ALA A 29 -7.11 -6.86 -13.55
N ASP A 30 -6.21 -7.54 -12.85
CA ASP A 30 -5.53 -7.01 -11.70
C ASP A 30 -4.68 -5.86 -12.25
N GLU A 31 -5.23 -4.63 -12.22
CA GLU A 31 -4.51 -3.41 -12.57
C GLU A 31 -3.45 -3.17 -11.48
N GLN A 32 -2.43 -4.00 -11.49
CA GLN A 32 -1.24 -3.76 -10.69
C GLN A 32 -0.52 -2.58 -11.33
N GLY A 33 -0.62 -1.43 -10.66
CA GLY A 33 0.15 -0.26 -11.00
C GLY A 33 1.66 -0.59 -11.08
N ARG A 34 2.41 0.27 -11.75
CA ARG A 34 3.85 0.09 -11.93
C ARG A 34 4.56 -0.02 -10.58
N LEU A 35 5.24 -1.15 -10.32
CA LEU A 35 6.11 -1.33 -9.16
C LEU A 35 7.33 -0.40 -9.26
N VAL A 36 7.53 0.43 -8.24
CA VAL A 36 8.68 1.33 -8.14
C VAL A 36 9.55 0.88 -6.98
N ALA A 37 10.79 0.46 -7.27
CA ALA A 37 11.75 0.08 -6.23
C ALA A 37 12.00 1.27 -5.30
N ALA A 38 11.71 1.13 -4.01
CA ALA A 38 11.81 2.24 -3.06
C ALA A 38 13.21 2.83 -2.98
N ARG A 39 14.25 1.99 -3.10
CA ARG A 39 15.67 2.43 -3.09
C ARG A 39 16.05 3.36 -4.24
N SER A 40 15.33 3.29 -5.38
CA SER A 40 15.62 4.12 -6.56
C SER A 40 15.07 5.54 -6.46
N LEU A 41 14.24 5.81 -5.46
CA LEU A 41 13.61 7.10 -5.27
C LEU A 41 14.51 8.06 -4.49
N ASP A 42 14.40 9.36 -4.80
CA ASP A 42 15.20 10.41 -4.15
C ASP A 42 14.53 10.87 -2.84
N TRP A 43 14.64 10.03 -1.81
CA TRP A 43 14.12 10.29 -0.48
C TRP A 43 14.91 11.37 0.23
N ARG A 44 14.20 12.26 0.92
CA ARG A 44 14.75 13.28 1.82
C ARG A 44 14.36 12.97 3.26
N VAL A 45 15.32 13.00 4.17
CA VAL A 45 15.10 12.83 5.60
C VAL A 45 14.60 14.14 6.20
N ILE A 46 13.54 14.07 7.01
CA ILE A 46 13.01 15.20 7.79
C ILE A 46 12.61 14.69 9.17
N ASN A 47 13.40 15.04 10.16
CA ASN A 47 13.21 14.69 11.55
C ASN A 47 12.59 15.86 12.34
N ASP A 48 12.19 15.61 13.57
CA ASP A 48 11.57 16.60 14.46
C ASP A 48 12.50 17.71 14.97
N ASN A 49 13.82 17.61 14.69
CA ASN A 49 14.78 18.67 14.96
C ASN A 49 14.41 20.02 14.31
N VAL A 50 13.65 20.00 13.21
CA VAL A 50 13.05 21.20 12.59
C VAL A 50 12.06 21.94 13.52
N MET A 51 11.67 21.30 14.64
CA MET A 51 10.77 21.85 15.65
C MET A 51 11.38 21.80 17.06
N GLY A 52 12.67 21.53 17.18
CA GLY A 52 13.38 21.43 18.47
C GLY A 52 13.37 20.03 19.10
N GLY A 53 12.89 19.01 18.38
CA GLY A 53 12.94 17.60 18.80
C GLY A 53 14.33 16.99 18.68
N ARG A 54 14.47 15.75 19.17
CA ARG A 54 15.74 15.02 19.27
C ARG A 54 15.70 13.66 18.56
N SER A 55 14.65 13.36 17.83
CA SER A 55 14.58 12.13 17.04
C SER A 55 15.60 12.17 15.90
N LEU A 56 16.23 11.03 15.65
CA LEU A 56 17.20 10.84 14.58
C LEU A 56 16.70 9.71 13.67
N GLY A 57 16.48 10.02 12.42
CA GLY A 57 16.20 9.04 11.39
C GLY A 57 17.11 9.28 10.21
N ASP A 58 17.50 8.22 9.54
CA ASP A 58 18.34 8.25 8.36
C ASP A 58 17.93 7.15 7.38
N ILE A 59 18.46 7.23 6.15
CA ILE A 59 18.23 6.26 5.09
C ILE A 59 19.52 5.62 4.63
N THR A 60 19.47 4.31 4.38
CA THR A 60 20.54 3.56 3.75
C THR A 60 19.98 2.86 2.51
N ARG A 61 20.76 2.93 1.41
CA ARG A 61 20.49 2.26 0.13
C ARG A 61 21.48 1.12 -0.15
N ALA A 62 22.12 0.62 0.90
CA ALA A 62 23.00 -0.54 0.80
C ALA A 62 22.14 -1.82 0.70
N GLY A 63 22.39 -2.62 -0.36
CA GLY A 63 21.61 -3.83 -0.62
C GLY A 63 20.42 -3.60 -1.57
N GLU A 64 19.42 -4.47 -1.47
CA GLU A 64 18.29 -4.51 -2.39
C GLU A 64 17.15 -3.56 -2.00
N PHE A 65 17.08 -3.14 -0.75
CA PHE A 65 15.96 -2.40 -0.18
C PHE A 65 16.37 -1.00 0.27
N LEU A 66 15.39 -0.10 0.41
CA LEU A 66 15.57 1.14 1.15
C LEU A 66 15.43 0.81 2.64
N SER A 67 16.44 1.14 3.46
CA SER A 67 16.34 1.06 4.92
C SER A 67 16.14 2.46 5.50
N PHE A 68 15.08 2.64 6.29
CA PHE A 68 14.79 3.83 7.08
C PHE A 68 14.87 3.45 8.55
N SER A 69 15.86 3.94 9.26
CA SER A 69 16.14 3.55 10.65
C SER A 69 16.64 4.72 11.48
N GLY A 70 16.61 4.54 12.80
CA GLY A 70 17.09 5.57 13.72
C GLY A 70 16.63 5.38 15.15
N SER A 71 16.41 6.50 15.85
CA SER A 71 15.91 6.52 17.22
C SER A 71 14.87 7.60 17.37
N LEU A 72 13.69 7.23 17.86
CA LEU A 72 12.62 8.17 18.23
C LEU A 72 12.84 8.70 19.63
N ASN A 73 12.60 9.99 19.81
CA ASN A 73 12.63 10.65 21.13
C ASN A 73 11.42 11.58 21.22
N THR A 74 10.52 11.30 22.15
CA THR A 74 9.26 12.03 22.33
C THR A 74 9.42 13.34 23.12
N ASN A 75 10.60 13.60 23.68
CA ASN A 75 10.86 14.83 24.43
C ASN A 75 11.10 16.00 23.47
N GLY A 76 10.15 16.90 23.37
CA GLY A 76 10.18 18.08 22.50
C GLY A 76 9.83 17.81 21.04
N GLY A 77 9.42 16.58 20.70
CA GLY A 77 9.08 16.17 19.33
C GLY A 77 8.39 14.82 19.29
N GLY A 78 8.95 13.88 18.55
CA GLY A 78 8.48 12.50 18.48
C GLY A 78 8.13 12.05 17.08
N PHE A 79 8.91 12.47 16.06
CA PHE A 79 8.82 11.88 14.74
C PHE A 79 10.16 11.86 13.98
N ALA A 80 10.33 10.85 13.17
CA ALA A 80 11.30 10.82 12.08
C ALA A 80 10.56 10.48 10.77
N SER A 81 10.93 11.08 9.66
CA SER A 81 10.26 10.84 8.37
C SER A 81 11.20 10.93 7.18
N ILE A 82 10.83 10.19 6.13
CA ILE A 82 11.43 10.30 4.80
C ILE A 82 10.35 10.67 3.79
N ARG A 83 10.69 11.48 2.78
CA ARG A 83 9.74 12.07 1.83
C ARG A 83 10.28 12.08 0.42
N VAL A 84 9.38 11.91 -0.55
CA VAL A 84 9.69 11.90 -1.99
C VAL A 84 8.58 12.58 -2.78
N PRO A 85 8.85 13.22 -3.95
CA PRO A 85 7.82 13.75 -4.82
C PRO A 85 6.84 12.67 -5.28
N ALA A 86 5.54 12.93 -5.18
CA ALA A 86 4.48 11.94 -5.45
C ALA A 86 4.46 11.43 -6.89
N ARG A 87 4.72 12.30 -7.88
CA ARG A 87 4.74 11.98 -9.32
C ARG A 87 5.74 10.87 -9.72
N THR A 88 6.65 10.51 -8.82
CA THR A 88 7.60 9.41 -9.06
C THR A 88 6.97 8.04 -8.85
N VAL A 89 5.81 7.98 -8.19
CA VAL A 89 5.10 6.76 -7.82
C VAL A 89 3.63 6.80 -8.20
N LEU A 90 2.92 7.93 -7.92
CA LEU A 90 1.48 8.03 -8.07
C LEU A 90 1.06 8.30 -9.51
N GLU A 91 0.06 7.56 -9.95
CA GLU A 91 -0.75 7.83 -11.14
C GLU A 91 -2.02 8.59 -10.73
N ASP A 92 -2.51 9.49 -11.59
CA ASP A 92 -3.56 10.46 -11.22
C ASP A 92 -4.90 9.81 -10.85
N GLU A 93 -5.20 8.63 -11.39
CA GLU A 93 -6.47 7.92 -11.17
C GLU A 93 -6.39 6.81 -10.13
N ALA A 94 -5.25 6.67 -9.46
CA ALA A 94 -5.06 5.63 -8.44
C ALA A 94 -6.10 5.73 -7.31
N ALA A 95 -6.60 4.59 -6.85
CA ALA A 95 -7.50 4.47 -5.71
C ALA A 95 -6.76 4.36 -4.36
N GLY A 96 -5.47 3.99 -4.41
CA GLY A 96 -4.66 3.82 -3.22
C GLY A 96 -3.19 3.54 -3.54
N VAL A 97 -2.41 3.31 -2.49
CA VAL A 97 -1.02 2.87 -2.56
C VAL A 97 -0.87 1.49 -1.94
N ARG A 98 0.02 0.69 -2.52
CA ARG A 98 0.46 -0.58 -1.94
C ARG A 98 1.96 -0.54 -1.80
N LEU A 99 2.48 -1.09 -0.72
CA LEU A 99 3.92 -1.13 -0.46
C LEU A 99 4.29 -2.46 0.17
N ARG A 100 5.51 -2.93 -0.12
CA ARG A 100 6.10 -4.10 0.53
C ARG A 100 7.16 -3.64 1.51
N VAL A 101 6.96 -4.00 2.78
CA VAL A 101 7.79 -3.53 3.89
C VAL A 101 8.17 -4.66 4.83
N ARG A 102 9.30 -4.49 5.53
CA ARG A 102 9.73 -5.30 6.66
C ARG A 102 10.09 -4.34 7.80
N GLY A 103 9.46 -4.48 8.95
CA GLY A 103 9.67 -3.59 10.10
C GLY A 103 10.05 -4.34 11.36
N ASP A 104 9.97 -3.66 12.46
CA ASP A 104 10.43 -4.02 13.80
C ASP A 104 9.27 -4.25 14.79
N GLY A 105 8.06 -4.49 14.29
CA GLY A 105 6.85 -4.65 15.10
C GLY A 105 6.18 -3.34 15.50
N ARG A 106 6.74 -2.18 15.12
CA ARG A 106 6.20 -0.85 15.43
C ARG A 106 5.15 -0.41 14.41
N TYR A 107 4.43 0.68 14.70
CA TYR A 107 3.48 1.33 13.80
C TYR A 107 4.15 2.45 13.02
N TYR A 108 3.94 2.43 11.72
CA TYR A 108 4.42 3.46 10.81
C TYR A 108 3.25 4.20 10.17
N THR A 109 3.48 5.43 9.77
CA THR A 109 2.51 6.28 9.07
C THR A 109 2.94 6.50 7.63
N PHE A 110 2.08 6.12 6.67
CA PHE A 110 2.20 6.61 5.30
C PHE A 110 1.53 7.97 5.21
N ARG A 111 2.22 8.92 4.64
CA ARG A 111 1.82 10.32 4.62
C ARG A 111 1.69 10.83 3.19
N LEU A 112 0.58 11.49 2.90
CA LEU A 112 0.32 12.19 1.65
C LEU A 112 0.24 13.69 1.94
N ARG A 113 0.89 14.49 1.12
CA ARG A 113 0.82 15.96 1.24
C ARG A 113 0.35 16.58 -0.06
N PRO A 114 -0.79 17.28 -0.06
CA PRO A 114 -1.26 18.02 -1.21
C PRO A 114 -0.33 19.19 -1.58
N LYS A 115 -0.37 19.60 -2.84
CA LYS A 115 0.33 20.78 -3.31
C LYS A 115 -0.18 22.02 -2.58
N ASN A 116 0.74 22.91 -2.17
CA ASN A 116 0.42 24.17 -1.50
C ASN A 116 -0.44 24.06 -0.23
N SER A 117 -0.40 22.91 0.46
CA SER A 117 -1.17 22.67 1.67
C SER A 117 -0.28 22.53 2.91
N ARG A 118 -0.78 23.03 4.04
CA ARG A 118 -0.20 22.76 5.37
C ARG A 118 -0.76 21.48 5.97
N ILE A 119 -1.90 20.98 5.47
CA ILE A 119 -2.54 19.74 5.89
C ILE A 119 -1.80 18.59 5.20
N SER A 120 -1.60 17.49 5.90
CA SER A 120 -1.19 16.21 5.35
C SER A 120 -2.23 15.16 5.68
N TYR A 121 -2.29 14.11 4.89
CA TYR A 121 -3.19 12.99 5.07
C TYR A 121 -2.39 11.77 5.52
N TRP A 122 -2.82 11.10 6.57
CA TRP A 122 -2.09 10.04 7.24
C TRP A 122 -2.89 8.75 7.20
N SER A 123 -2.22 7.65 6.94
CA SER A 123 -2.73 6.29 7.15
C SER A 123 -1.68 5.48 7.87
N GLN A 124 -2.05 4.82 8.96
CA GLN A 124 -1.13 4.04 9.78
C GLN A 124 -1.20 2.56 9.40
N PHE A 125 -0.08 1.90 9.51
CA PHE A 125 0.03 0.46 9.35
C PHE A 125 0.96 -0.14 10.41
N ALA A 126 0.64 -1.35 10.83
CA ALA A 126 1.47 -2.13 11.73
C ALA A 126 2.51 -2.91 10.94
N THR A 127 3.67 -3.13 11.52
CA THR A 127 4.65 -4.10 11.04
C THR A 127 4.74 -5.29 11.98
N LYS A 128 5.41 -6.34 11.54
CA LYS A 128 5.81 -7.46 12.37
C LYS A 128 7.32 -7.59 12.34
N ASP A 129 7.92 -7.89 13.47
CA ASP A 129 9.36 -7.96 13.60
C ASP A 129 9.99 -8.95 12.61
N GLY A 130 10.82 -8.43 11.71
CA GLY A 130 11.54 -9.18 10.70
C GLY A 130 10.71 -9.79 9.57
N GLU A 131 9.37 -9.64 9.54
CA GLU A 131 8.50 -10.20 8.51
C GLU A 131 8.24 -9.21 7.36
N TRP A 132 8.30 -9.71 6.11
CA TRP A 132 7.83 -8.96 4.96
C TRP A 132 6.30 -8.96 4.88
N LEU A 133 5.72 -7.77 4.74
CA LEU A 133 4.29 -7.54 4.60
C LEU A 133 3.98 -6.72 3.35
N GLU A 134 2.89 -7.04 2.68
CA GLU A 134 2.27 -6.14 1.71
C GLU A 134 1.15 -5.37 2.38
N VAL A 135 1.26 -4.05 2.34
CA VAL A 135 0.33 -3.13 2.97
C VAL A 135 -0.42 -2.37 1.89
N ALA A 136 -1.73 -2.50 1.85
CA ALA A 136 -2.61 -1.74 0.96
C ALA A 136 -3.29 -0.61 1.73
N LEU A 137 -3.16 0.61 1.23
CA LEU A 137 -3.68 1.83 1.84
C LEU A 137 -4.59 2.56 0.82
N PRO A 138 -5.90 2.26 0.80
CA PRO A 138 -6.84 3.00 -0.04
C PRO A 138 -6.89 4.47 0.39
N PHE A 139 -7.08 5.40 -0.55
CA PHE A 139 -7.13 6.83 -0.19
C PHE A 139 -8.23 7.17 0.81
N THR A 140 -9.27 6.36 0.88
CA THR A 140 -10.33 6.47 1.90
C THR A 140 -9.86 6.18 3.33
N SER A 141 -8.71 5.49 3.51
CA SER A 141 -8.12 5.21 4.82
C SER A 141 -7.29 6.37 5.37
N PHE A 142 -7.03 7.39 4.53
CA PHE A 142 -6.22 8.53 4.95
C PHE A 142 -7.08 9.60 5.61
N TRP A 143 -6.68 10.05 6.79
CA TRP A 143 -7.31 11.17 7.47
C TRP A 143 -6.46 12.44 7.40
N PRO A 144 -7.10 13.61 7.23
CA PRO A 144 -6.41 14.89 7.21
C PRO A 144 -5.84 15.22 8.60
N ASN A 145 -4.60 15.69 8.62
CA ASN A 145 -3.85 16.00 9.83
C ASN A 145 -3.10 17.33 9.71
N TRP A 146 -3.10 18.11 10.76
CA TRP A 146 -2.27 19.29 10.92
C TRP A 146 -1.67 19.34 12.31
N ARG A 147 -0.34 19.27 12.39
CA ARG A 147 0.43 19.28 13.64
C ARG A 147 -0.07 18.27 14.68
N GLY A 148 -0.27 17.02 14.26
CA GLY A 148 -0.77 15.94 15.11
C GLY A 148 -2.28 15.93 15.38
N ARG A 149 -3.02 16.97 14.95
CA ARG A 149 -4.47 17.08 15.15
C ARG A 149 -5.23 16.58 13.92
N ARG A 150 -6.15 15.64 14.13
CA ARG A 150 -7.06 15.18 13.08
C ARG A 150 -8.06 16.31 12.74
N LEU A 151 -8.26 16.52 11.45
CA LEU A 151 -9.19 17.51 10.92
C LEU A 151 -10.36 16.83 10.22
N ASN A 152 -11.35 17.62 9.83
CA ASN A 152 -12.41 17.21 8.92
C ASN A 152 -12.14 17.87 7.56
N ALA A 153 -11.85 17.06 6.55
CA ALA A 153 -11.67 17.50 5.16
C ALA A 153 -12.04 16.35 4.20
N PRO A 154 -12.33 16.64 2.93
CA PRO A 154 -12.63 15.62 1.93
C PRO A 154 -11.52 14.58 1.81
N VAL A 155 -11.88 13.39 1.30
CA VAL A 155 -10.90 12.35 0.93
C VAL A 155 -9.95 12.91 -0.13
N ILE A 156 -8.65 12.66 0.05
CA ILE A 156 -7.64 13.08 -0.91
C ILE A 156 -7.68 12.18 -2.15
N THR A 157 -7.43 12.77 -3.32
CA THR A 157 -7.24 12.02 -4.58
C THR A 157 -5.77 12.00 -4.98
N ALA A 158 -5.36 11.04 -5.80
CA ALA A 158 -3.98 10.91 -6.26
C ALA A 158 -3.48 12.19 -6.95
N ALA A 159 -4.28 12.78 -7.83
CA ALA A 159 -3.95 14.01 -8.56
C ALA A 159 -3.65 15.22 -7.66
N GLN A 160 -4.16 15.23 -6.43
CA GLN A 160 -3.91 16.30 -5.46
C GLN A 160 -2.58 16.15 -4.73
N VAL A 161 -1.98 14.94 -4.71
CA VAL A 161 -0.80 14.64 -3.91
C VAL A 161 0.47 15.17 -4.59
N ALA A 162 1.24 15.96 -3.86
CA ALA A 162 2.54 16.46 -4.33
C ALA A 162 3.73 15.70 -3.73
N GLU A 163 3.57 15.16 -2.53
CA GLU A 163 4.65 14.50 -1.77
C GLU A 163 4.12 13.26 -1.05
N LEU A 164 4.86 12.18 -1.11
CA LEU A 164 4.68 10.97 -0.30
C LEU A 164 5.68 10.97 0.85
N GLY A 165 5.35 10.30 1.94
CA GLY A 165 6.29 10.10 3.03
C GLY A 165 6.01 8.85 3.85
N LEU A 166 7.07 8.32 4.43
CA LEU A 166 7.02 7.34 5.50
C LEU A 166 7.48 8.02 6.78
N MET A 167 6.83 7.74 7.87
CA MET A 167 7.09 8.40 9.15
C MET A 167 6.88 7.41 10.29
N ILE A 168 7.71 7.51 11.31
CA ILE A 168 7.44 6.92 12.61
C ILE A 168 7.10 8.04 13.60
N ASN A 169 5.98 7.87 14.30
CA ASN A 169 5.45 8.82 15.29
C ASN A 169 4.48 8.10 16.25
N ASP A 170 4.80 6.87 16.61
CA ASP A 170 3.97 6.00 17.45
C ASP A 170 4.01 6.33 18.95
N GLY A 171 4.83 7.32 19.34
CA GLY A 171 4.94 7.78 20.73
C GLY A 171 5.81 6.89 21.61
N ILE A 172 6.60 5.99 21.06
CA ILE A 172 7.49 5.07 21.79
C ILE A 172 8.94 5.47 21.53
N ASP A 173 9.67 5.84 22.59
CA ASP A 173 11.09 6.16 22.51
C ASP A 173 11.93 4.94 22.12
N GLY A 174 13.08 5.17 21.50
CA GLY A 174 14.05 4.15 21.19
C GLY A 174 14.23 3.86 19.69
N ALA A 175 14.96 2.80 19.42
CA ALA A 175 15.32 2.41 18.07
C ALA A 175 14.11 2.04 17.21
N PHE A 176 14.22 2.29 15.91
CA PHE A 176 13.26 1.84 14.90
C PHE A 176 13.97 1.43 13.62
N ALA A 177 13.36 0.52 12.87
CA ALA A 177 13.85 0.07 11.58
C ALA A 177 12.69 -0.35 10.67
N LEU A 178 12.68 0.21 9.46
CA LEU A 178 11.75 -0.12 8.38
C LEU A 178 12.50 -0.29 7.08
N GLU A 179 12.40 -1.45 6.48
CA GLU A 179 12.85 -1.69 5.11
C GLU A 179 11.67 -1.60 4.15
N VAL A 180 11.93 -1.00 3.00
CA VAL A 180 10.92 -0.84 1.94
C VAL A 180 11.49 -1.39 0.64
N ASP A 181 10.82 -2.37 0.07
CA ASP A 181 11.20 -2.98 -1.20
C ASP A 181 10.65 -2.13 -2.36
N TRP A 182 9.36 -2.08 -2.48
CA TRP A 182 8.68 -1.35 -3.54
C TRP A 182 7.44 -0.61 -3.06
N ILE A 183 7.03 0.37 -3.85
CA ILE A 183 5.77 1.08 -3.73
C ILE A 183 5.09 1.04 -5.10
N THR A 184 3.78 0.86 -5.12
CA THR A 184 2.94 0.92 -6.32
C THR A 184 1.62 1.61 -6.02
N THR A 185 0.87 1.91 -7.06
CA THR A 185 -0.54 2.36 -6.97
C THR A 185 -1.49 1.28 -7.50
N TYR A 186 -2.74 1.39 -7.17
CA TYR A 186 -3.81 0.51 -7.69
C TYR A 186 -5.12 1.29 -7.79
#